data_148c722d7e230c63efc61c87fb854731
#
_entry.id   148c722d7e230c63efc61c87fb854731
#
_cell.length_a   1.000
_cell.length_b   1.000
_cell.length_c   1.000
_cell.angle_alpha   90.00
_cell.angle_beta   90.00
_cell.angle_gamma   90.00
#
_symmetry.space_group_name_H-M   'P 1'
#
loop_
_entity.id
_entity.type
_entity.pdbx_description
1 polymer ?
#
loop_
_entity_poly.entity_id
_entity_poly.type
_entity_poly.pdbx_seq_one_letter_code
_entity_poly.pdbx_strand_id
1 'polypeptide(L)'
;TFDKKEFSALPTTESEFTITREAGTMTMKGKFEGNEGYGKFTFTENADFKTFLAKEGIEITKEHDMMMLFMGNINRDYVAFLKQNGYKDISKSKLVELGIHGLTKDVLTNYFSTFDKKGLTLSKLIELKIHGVNAQYKKSLNDAGFIDVPLQQIIEAKIHGINAEYLAD
;
A
#
# COMPACT_ATOMS: atom_id res chain seq x y z
N THR A 1 7.38 5.25 0.34
CA THR A 1 8.48 5.34 1.32
C THR A 1 9.53 4.28 0.99
N PHE A 2 10.80 4.62 1.08
CA PHE A 2 11.91 3.70 0.94
C PHE A 2 12.41 3.29 2.31
N ASP A 3 12.77 2.01 2.49
CA ASP A 3 13.45 1.55 3.69
C ASP A 3 14.92 1.97 3.60
N LYS A 4 15.52 2.42 4.73
CA LYS A 4 16.97 2.71 4.79
C LYS A 4 17.84 1.52 4.36
N LYS A 5 17.35 0.31 4.50
CA LYS A 5 18.03 -0.93 4.07
C LYS A 5 18.13 -1.08 2.55
N GLU A 6 17.30 -0.36 1.79
CA GLU A 6 17.38 -0.33 0.32
C GLU A 6 18.57 0.50 -0.18
N PHE A 7 19.18 1.29 0.72
CA PHE A 7 20.38 2.08 0.44
C PHE A 7 21.61 1.42 1.07
N SER A 8 22.68 1.25 0.30
CA SER A 8 23.96 0.76 0.84
C SER A 8 24.60 1.75 1.82
N ALA A 9 24.46 3.04 1.53
CA ALA A 9 24.77 4.17 2.40
C ALA A 9 24.03 5.41 1.89
N LEU A 10 23.73 6.35 2.79
CA LEU A 10 23.19 7.64 2.38
C LEU A 10 24.37 8.57 2.07
N PRO A 11 24.60 8.97 0.80
CA PRO A 11 25.75 9.79 0.44
C PRO A 11 25.57 11.23 0.97
N THR A 12 26.61 11.73 1.63
CA THR A 12 26.69 13.13 2.13
C THR A 12 27.32 14.08 1.12
N THR A 13 27.92 13.54 0.06
CA THR A 13 28.43 14.28 -1.09
C THR A 13 27.63 13.92 -2.33
N GLU A 14 27.64 14.77 -3.36
CA GLU A 14 26.93 14.46 -4.60
C GLU A 14 27.43 13.15 -5.20
N SER A 15 26.53 12.19 -5.30
CA SER A 15 26.80 10.81 -5.74
C SER A 15 25.63 10.27 -6.53
N GLU A 16 25.90 9.25 -7.31
CA GLU A 16 24.84 8.47 -7.97
C GLU A 16 24.61 7.18 -7.21
N PHE A 17 23.35 6.84 -6.99
CA PHE A 17 22.93 5.60 -6.34
C PHE A 17 21.60 5.11 -6.91
N THR A 18 21.36 3.82 -6.81
CA THR A 18 20.17 3.18 -7.39
C THR A 18 19.38 2.41 -6.35
N ILE A 19 18.07 2.37 -6.55
CA ILE A 19 17.18 1.42 -5.88
C ILE A 19 16.52 0.58 -6.95
N THR A 20 16.58 -0.74 -6.81
CA THR A 20 15.96 -1.68 -7.73
C THR A 20 14.87 -2.47 -7.02
N ARG A 21 13.70 -2.52 -7.65
CA ARG A 21 12.55 -3.34 -7.25
C ARG A 21 12.03 -4.07 -8.50
N GLU A 22 11.08 -4.98 -8.34
CA GLU A 22 10.55 -5.72 -9.51
C GLU A 22 9.92 -4.82 -10.58
N ALA A 23 9.29 -3.71 -10.19
CA ALA A 23 8.67 -2.80 -11.15
C ALA A 23 9.68 -1.94 -11.94
N GLY A 24 10.94 -1.85 -11.51
CA GLY A 24 11.95 -1.06 -12.20
C GLY A 24 13.13 -0.67 -11.33
N THR A 25 13.94 0.24 -11.86
CA THR A 25 15.10 0.83 -11.19
C THR A 25 14.98 2.34 -11.15
N MET A 26 15.17 2.92 -9.99
CA MET A 26 15.28 4.37 -9.80
C MET A 26 16.74 4.73 -9.56
N THR A 27 17.30 5.51 -10.46
CA THR A 27 18.65 6.07 -10.34
C THR A 27 18.54 7.49 -9.83
N MET A 28 19.20 7.79 -8.73
CA MET A 28 19.21 9.09 -8.09
C MET A 28 20.62 9.68 -8.14
N LYS A 29 20.74 10.97 -8.47
CA LYS A 29 21.96 11.74 -8.40
C LYS A 29 21.76 12.91 -7.47
N GLY A 30 22.49 12.90 -6.34
CA GLY A 30 22.31 13.91 -5.31
C GLY A 30 23.07 13.58 -4.03
N LYS A 31 22.70 14.25 -2.95
CA LYS A 31 23.28 14.08 -1.62
C LYS A 31 22.20 14.10 -0.54
N PHE A 32 22.58 13.63 0.65
CA PHE A 32 21.76 13.75 1.87
C PHE A 32 22.40 14.74 2.83
N GLU A 33 21.56 15.58 3.45
CA GLU A 33 21.89 16.44 4.57
C GLU A 33 20.99 16.06 5.75
N GLY A 34 21.52 15.33 6.71
CA GLY A 34 20.71 14.74 7.78
C GLY A 34 19.72 13.70 7.25
N ASN A 35 18.44 13.97 7.40
CA ASN A 35 17.35 13.09 6.95
C ASN A 35 16.71 13.55 5.61
N GLU A 36 17.22 14.60 5.00
CA GLU A 36 16.70 15.16 3.75
C GLU A 36 17.64 14.85 2.59
N GLY A 37 17.07 14.49 1.43
CA GLY A 37 17.80 14.22 0.20
C GLY A 37 17.47 15.23 -0.88
N TYR A 38 18.50 15.74 -1.56
CA TYR A 38 18.37 16.70 -2.64
C TYR A 38 19.01 16.14 -3.90
N GLY A 39 18.30 16.17 -5.03
CA GLY A 39 18.85 15.68 -6.27
C GLY A 39 17.82 15.50 -7.38
N LYS A 40 18.25 14.79 -8.41
CA LYS A 40 17.41 14.38 -9.54
C LYS A 40 17.29 12.87 -9.55
N PHE A 41 16.23 12.35 -10.14
CA PHE A 41 16.08 10.92 -10.35
C PHE A 41 15.63 10.64 -11.79
N THR A 42 15.96 9.44 -12.25
CA THR A 42 15.38 8.83 -13.45
C THR A 42 14.80 7.48 -13.05
N PHE A 43 13.73 7.09 -13.71
CA PHE A 43 13.11 5.79 -13.52
C PHE A 43 13.19 4.99 -14.80
N THR A 44 13.56 3.72 -14.71
CA THR A 44 13.56 2.77 -15.82
C THR A 44 12.65 1.61 -15.47
N GLU A 45 11.56 1.43 -16.23
CA GLU A 45 10.61 0.33 -16.00
C GLU A 45 11.24 -1.04 -16.29
N ASN A 46 10.79 -2.07 -15.58
CA ASN A 46 11.15 -3.44 -15.86
C ASN A 46 10.15 -4.06 -16.85
N ALA A 47 10.59 -4.29 -18.09
CA ALA A 47 9.75 -4.84 -19.15
C ALA A 47 9.24 -6.28 -18.84
N ASP A 48 10.02 -7.09 -18.12
CA ASP A 48 9.59 -8.45 -17.73
C ASP A 48 8.47 -8.41 -16.70
N PHE A 49 8.54 -7.48 -15.74
CA PHE A 49 7.47 -7.30 -14.78
C PHE A 49 6.20 -6.73 -15.43
N LYS A 50 6.35 -5.78 -16.35
CA LYS A 50 5.24 -5.26 -17.16
C LYS A 50 4.55 -6.38 -17.98
N THR A 51 5.35 -7.24 -18.59
CA THR A 51 4.85 -8.42 -19.34
C THR A 51 4.12 -9.40 -18.40
N PHE A 52 4.65 -9.63 -17.19
CA PHE A 52 3.97 -10.42 -16.18
C PHE A 52 2.61 -9.82 -15.82
N LEU A 53 2.52 -8.53 -15.54
CA LEU A 53 1.26 -7.86 -15.21
C LEU A 53 0.23 -8.00 -16.34
N ALA A 54 0.65 -7.85 -17.60
CA ALA A 54 -0.23 -8.05 -18.76
C ALA A 54 -0.78 -9.48 -18.81
N LYS A 55 0.04 -10.51 -18.55
CA LYS A 55 -0.40 -11.92 -18.46
C LYS A 55 -1.40 -12.15 -17.32
N GLU A 56 -1.29 -11.37 -16.25
CA GLU A 56 -2.21 -11.39 -15.12
C GLU A 56 -3.50 -10.58 -15.36
N GLY A 57 -3.67 -10.00 -16.57
CA GLY A 57 -4.82 -9.18 -16.95
C GLY A 57 -4.71 -7.71 -16.49
N ILE A 58 -3.52 -7.27 -16.09
CA ILE A 58 -3.27 -5.91 -15.59
C ILE A 58 -2.42 -5.16 -16.61
N GLU A 59 -3.06 -4.42 -17.50
CA GLU A 59 -2.36 -3.67 -18.55
C GLU A 59 -1.84 -2.33 -18.03
N ILE A 60 -0.52 -2.12 -18.17
CA ILE A 60 0.18 -0.88 -17.85
C ILE A 60 0.60 -0.21 -19.15
N THR A 61 0.00 0.92 -19.45
CA THR A 61 0.24 1.68 -20.69
C THR A 61 1.12 2.89 -20.51
N LYS A 62 1.29 3.37 -19.26
CA LYS A 62 2.07 4.59 -18.96
C LYS A 62 3.24 4.24 -18.04
N GLU A 63 4.42 4.78 -18.33
CA GLU A 63 5.61 4.67 -17.49
C GLU A 63 5.35 5.18 -16.06
N HIS A 64 4.56 6.25 -15.92
CA HIS A 64 4.17 6.78 -14.62
C HIS A 64 3.48 5.72 -13.74
N ASP A 65 2.62 4.87 -14.31
CA ASP A 65 1.95 3.81 -13.55
C ASP A 65 2.96 2.78 -13.03
N MET A 66 3.97 2.41 -13.86
CA MET A 66 5.06 1.52 -13.43
C MET A 66 5.87 2.15 -12.29
N MET A 67 6.16 3.45 -12.38
CA MET A 67 6.84 4.16 -11.31
C MET A 67 6.01 4.16 -10.01
N MET A 68 4.69 4.32 -10.09
CA MET A 68 3.82 4.23 -8.91
C MET A 68 3.81 2.83 -8.29
N LEU A 69 3.83 1.76 -9.10
CA LEU A 69 3.99 0.39 -8.62
C LEU A 69 5.36 0.18 -7.95
N PHE A 70 6.42 0.77 -8.52
CA PHE A 70 7.74 0.78 -7.92
C PHE A 70 7.73 1.48 -6.55
N MET A 71 7.11 2.67 -6.44
CA MET A 71 7.00 3.41 -5.18
C MET A 71 6.21 2.63 -4.12
N GLY A 72 5.17 1.92 -4.53
CA GLY A 72 4.36 1.05 -3.67
C GLY A 72 5.00 -0.30 -3.35
N ASN A 73 6.18 -0.61 -3.90
CA ASN A 73 6.85 -1.91 -3.79
C ASN A 73 5.96 -3.09 -4.21
N ILE A 74 5.19 -2.89 -5.26
CA ILE A 74 4.34 -3.94 -5.84
C ILE A 74 5.21 -4.90 -6.65
N ASN A 75 5.10 -6.18 -6.37
CA ASN A 75 5.87 -7.25 -6.98
C ASN A 75 4.98 -8.45 -7.34
N ARG A 76 5.55 -9.49 -7.97
CA ARG A 76 4.83 -10.71 -8.38
C ARG A 76 4.17 -11.42 -7.20
N ASP A 77 4.88 -11.52 -6.10
CA ASP A 77 4.42 -12.16 -4.88
C ASP A 77 3.21 -11.43 -4.28
N TYR A 78 3.19 -10.09 -4.35
CA TYR A 78 2.04 -9.29 -3.91
C TYR A 78 0.80 -9.53 -4.79
N VAL A 79 0.96 -9.57 -6.11
CA VAL A 79 -0.14 -9.88 -7.04
C VAL A 79 -0.67 -11.29 -6.81
N ALA A 80 0.23 -12.27 -6.67
CA ALA A 80 -0.14 -13.65 -6.35
C ALA A 80 -0.89 -13.74 -5.01
N PHE A 81 -0.43 -13.04 -3.98
CA PHE A 81 -1.10 -12.98 -2.67
C PHE A 81 -2.54 -12.44 -2.78
N LEU A 82 -2.77 -11.37 -3.53
CA LEU A 82 -4.12 -10.84 -3.75
C LEU A 82 -5.01 -11.89 -4.43
N LYS A 83 -4.53 -12.54 -5.49
CA LYS A 83 -5.29 -13.56 -6.23
C LYS A 83 -5.61 -14.79 -5.37
N GLN A 84 -4.66 -15.27 -4.57
CA GLN A 84 -4.86 -16.36 -3.61
C GLN A 84 -5.90 -16.02 -2.55
N ASN A 85 -6.04 -14.74 -2.22
CA ASN A 85 -7.05 -14.24 -1.30
C ASN A 85 -8.40 -13.96 -1.96
N GLY A 86 -8.58 -14.30 -3.25
CA GLY A 86 -9.86 -14.24 -3.96
C GLY A 86 -10.06 -13.00 -4.82
N TYR A 87 -9.10 -12.10 -4.88
CA TYR A 87 -9.16 -10.91 -5.75
C TYR A 87 -8.63 -11.25 -7.15
N LYS A 88 -9.50 -11.79 -8.00
CA LYS A 88 -9.10 -12.27 -9.34
C LYS A 88 -8.98 -11.13 -10.35
N ASP A 89 -9.91 -10.19 -10.33
CA ASP A 89 -10.01 -9.07 -11.26
C ASP A 89 -9.42 -7.81 -10.64
N ILE A 90 -8.08 -7.69 -10.73
CA ILE A 90 -7.35 -6.56 -10.15
C ILE A 90 -7.14 -5.51 -11.25
N SER A 91 -7.81 -4.37 -11.16
CA SER A 91 -7.54 -3.28 -12.08
C SER A 91 -6.19 -2.60 -11.76
N LYS A 92 -5.56 -2.04 -12.79
CA LYS A 92 -4.33 -1.24 -12.66
C LYS A 92 -4.47 -0.16 -11.58
N SER A 93 -5.57 0.60 -11.61
CA SER A 93 -5.79 1.68 -10.64
C SER A 93 -5.85 1.17 -9.21
N LYS A 94 -6.53 0.05 -8.97
CA LYS A 94 -6.60 -0.55 -7.63
C LYS A 94 -5.24 -1.05 -7.16
N LEU A 95 -4.44 -1.64 -8.03
CA LEU A 95 -3.09 -2.09 -7.69
C LEU A 95 -2.19 -0.90 -7.30
N VAL A 96 -2.26 0.20 -8.05
CA VAL A 96 -1.55 1.44 -7.74
C VAL A 96 -2.03 2.05 -6.41
N GLU A 97 -3.35 2.15 -6.19
CA GLU A 97 -3.92 2.67 -4.95
C GLU A 97 -3.49 1.84 -3.72
N LEU A 98 -3.51 0.50 -3.82
CA LEU A 98 -3.02 -0.38 -2.75
C LEU A 98 -1.56 -0.08 -2.38
N GLY A 99 -0.70 0.11 -3.39
CA GLY A 99 0.70 0.44 -3.19
C GLY A 99 0.90 1.82 -2.55
N ILE A 100 0.23 2.85 -3.08
CA ILE A 100 0.34 4.24 -2.59
C ILE A 100 -0.11 4.35 -1.13
N HIS A 101 -1.22 3.70 -0.78
CA HIS A 101 -1.74 3.72 0.59
C HIS A 101 -1.02 2.73 1.53
N GLY A 102 0.01 2.03 1.07
CA GLY A 102 0.82 1.13 1.89
C GLY A 102 0.03 -0.05 2.45
N LEU A 103 -0.88 -0.62 1.65
CA LEU A 103 -1.56 -1.86 2.00
C LEU A 103 -0.63 -3.05 1.72
N THR A 104 0.36 -3.22 2.57
CA THR A 104 1.27 -4.37 2.51
C THR A 104 0.53 -5.68 2.77
N LYS A 105 1.17 -6.82 2.48
CA LYS A 105 0.61 -8.14 2.79
C LYS A 105 0.25 -8.29 4.28
N ASP A 106 1.08 -7.74 5.17
CA ASP A 106 0.82 -7.78 6.62
C ASP A 106 -0.42 -6.97 7.01
N VAL A 107 -0.58 -5.77 6.43
CA VAL A 107 -1.77 -4.94 6.64
C VAL A 107 -3.03 -5.65 6.14
N LEU A 108 -2.95 -6.24 4.94
CA LEU A 108 -4.08 -7.00 4.36
C LEU A 108 -4.41 -8.24 5.19
N THR A 109 -3.41 -8.99 5.64
CA THR A 109 -3.60 -10.16 6.52
C THR A 109 -4.29 -9.76 7.83
N ASN A 110 -3.89 -8.63 8.42
CA ASN A 110 -4.55 -8.07 9.59
C ASN A 110 -6.03 -7.74 9.32
N TYR A 111 -6.33 -7.13 8.17
CA TYR A 111 -7.72 -6.84 7.80
C TYR A 111 -8.54 -8.13 7.59
N PHE A 112 -7.96 -9.15 6.94
CA PHE A 112 -8.64 -10.43 6.71
C PHE A 112 -8.93 -11.19 8.00
N SER A 113 -8.12 -11.02 9.04
CA SER A 113 -8.36 -11.61 10.37
C SER A 113 -9.32 -10.79 11.24
N THR A 114 -9.43 -9.49 10.96
CA THR A 114 -10.22 -8.55 11.77
C THR A 114 -11.67 -8.43 11.29
N PHE A 115 -11.89 -8.43 9.98
CA PHE A 115 -13.19 -8.15 9.36
C PHE A 115 -13.67 -9.37 8.55
N ASP A 116 -15.01 -9.49 8.42
CA ASP A 116 -15.58 -10.53 7.55
C ASP A 116 -15.12 -10.34 6.10
N LYS A 117 -14.45 -11.35 5.57
CA LYS A 117 -13.86 -11.36 4.24
C LYS A 117 -14.89 -11.13 3.13
N LYS A 118 -16.15 -11.54 3.34
CA LYS A 118 -17.23 -11.41 2.36
C LYS A 118 -17.51 -9.95 1.99
N GLY A 119 -17.28 -9.00 2.88
CA GLY A 119 -17.47 -7.57 2.66
C GLY A 119 -16.21 -6.81 2.20
N LEU A 120 -15.04 -7.45 2.21
CA LEU A 120 -13.76 -6.81 1.95
C LEU A 120 -13.42 -6.79 0.45
N THR A 121 -14.00 -5.86 -0.31
CA THR A 121 -13.52 -5.54 -1.66
C THR A 121 -12.20 -4.76 -1.60
N LEU A 122 -11.43 -4.72 -2.71
CA LEU A 122 -10.20 -3.90 -2.76
C LEU A 122 -10.48 -2.43 -2.42
N SER A 123 -11.62 -1.88 -2.87
CA SER A 123 -12.03 -0.52 -2.52
C SER A 123 -12.28 -0.36 -1.02
N LYS A 124 -12.90 -1.33 -0.36
CA LYS A 124 -13.12 -1.30 1.09
C LYS A 124 -11.82 -1.41 1.89
N LEU A 125 -10.87 -2.22 1.43
CA LEU A 125 -9.53 -2.30 2.05
C LEU A 125 -8.80 -0.96 1.99
N ILE A 126 -8.88 -0.26 0.85
CA ILE A 126 -8.30 1.07 0.68
C ILE A 126 -9.01 2.08 1.60
N GLU A 127 -10.34 2.06 1.64
CA GLU A 127 -11.17 2.92 2.50
C GLU A 127 -10.84 2.73 3.98
N LEU A 128 -10.73 1.47 4.46
CA LEU A 128 -10.30 1.16 5.83
C LEU A 128 -8.95 1.80 6.14
N LYS A 129 -8.00 1.70 5.21
CA LYS A 129 -6.65 2.26 5.39
C LYS A 129 -6.66 3.78 5.44
N ILE A 130 -7.37 4.44 4.52
CA ILE A 130 -7.47 5.89 4.44
C ILE A 130 -8.06 6.48 5.73
N HIS A 131 -9.11 5.87 6.25
CA HIS A 131 -9.78 6.36 7.47
C HIS A 131 -9.18 5.83 8.76
N GLY A 132 -8.11 5.02 8.70
CA GLY A 132 -7.45 4.48 9.89
C GLY A 132 -8.31 3.49 10.68
N VAL A 133 -9.24 2.81 10.01
CA VAL A 133 -10.03 1.73 10.61
C VAL A 133 -9.16 0.47 10.66
N ASN A 134 -8.88 -0.01 11.85
CA ASN A 134 -8.00 -1.15 12.11
C ASN A 134 -8.54 -2.05 13.24
N ALA A 135 -7.82 -3.11 13.57
CA ALA A 135 -8.21 -4.04 14.61
C ALA A 135 -8.39 -3.37 15.99
N GLN A 136 -7.55 -2.41 16.32
CA GLN A 136 -7.64 -1.68 17.59
C GLN A 136 -8.92 -0.81 17.64
N TYR A 137 -9.26 -0.14 16.55
CA TYR A 137 -10.49 0.64 16.48
C TYR A 137 -11.73 -0.26 16.57
N LYS A 138 -11.75 -1.38 15.84
CA LYS A 138 -12.85 -2.35 15.97
C LYS A 138 -12.97 -2.86 17.41
N LYS A 139 -11.83 -3.16 18.05
CA LYS A 139 -11.82 -3.59 19.44
C LYS A 139 -12.42 -2.53 20.37
N SER A 140 -12.08 -1.25 20.21
CA SER A 140 -12.63 -0.18 21.05
C SER A 140 -14.16 -0.05 20.93
N LEU A 141 -14.70 -0.24 19.71
CA LEU A 141 -16.17 -0.31 19.52
C LEU A 141 -16.78 -1.52 20.25
N ASN A 142 -16.17 -2.68 20.14
CA ASN A 142 -16.65 -3.88 20.81
C ASN A 142 -16.61 -3.74 22.36
N ASP A 143 -15.53 -3.17 22.89
CA ASP A 143 -15.37 -2.92 24.33
C ASP A 143 -16.44 -1.93 24.87
N ALA A 144 -16.92 -1.03 24.01
CA ALA A 144 -18.01 -0.11 24.30
C ALA A 144 -19.41 -0.72 24.07
N GLY A 145 -19.50 -2.02 23.75
CA GLY A 145 -20.76 -2.72 23.55
C GLY A 145 -21.31 -2.72 22.11
N PHE A 146 -20.61 -2.10 21.17
CA PHE A 146 -20.99 -2.11 19.75
C PHE A 146 -20.45 -3.36 19.05
N ILE A 147 -21.08 -4.49 19.35
CA ILE A 147 -20.73 -5.80 18.81
C ILE A 147 -21.48 -6.02 17.48
N ASP A 148 -20.86 -6.74 16.54
CA ASP A 148 -21.46 -7.10 15.24
C ASP A 148 -21.91 -5.91 14.36
N VAL A 149 -21.22 -4.78 14.52
CA VAL A 149 -21.48 -3.58 13.68
C VAL A 149 -21.08 -3.86 12.23
N PRO A 150 -21.96 -3.58 11.25
CA PRO A 150 -21.60 -3.72 9.84
C PRO A 150 -20.39 -2.89 9.45
N LEU A 151 -19.55 -3.43 8.55
CA LEU A 151 -18.29 -2.78 8.13
C LEU A 151 -18.47 -1.33 7.70
N GLN A 152 -19.54 -1.04 6.93
CA GLN A 152 -19.83 0.31 6.48
C GLN A 152 -20.09 1.26 7.65
N GLN A 153 -20.82 0.83 8.67
CA GLN A 153 -21.07 1.65 9.86
C GLN A 153 -19.84 1.85 10.71
N ILE A 154 -18.91 0.87 10.76
CA ILE A 154 -17.60 1.03 11.43
C ILE A 154 -16.79 2.13 10.73
N ILE A 155 -16.79 2.15 9.40
CA ILE A 155 -16.09 3.17 8.62
C ILE A 155 -16.73 4.55 8.85
N GLU A 156 -18.05 4.66 8.78
CA GLU A 156 -18.79 5.90 9.01
C GLU A 156 -18.56 6.44 10.43
N ALA A 157 -18.63 5.58 11.43
CA ALA A 157 -18.32 5.95 12.81
C ALA A 157 -16.91 6.56 12.93
N LYS A 158 -15.92 5.99 12.27
CA LYS A 158 -14.55 6.51 12.24
C LYS A 158 -14.46 7.86 11.55
N ILE A 159 -15.13 8.03 10.40
CA ILE A 159 -15.20 9.29 9.65
C ILE A 159 -15.83 10.41 10.50
N HIS A 160 -16.86 10.10 11.27
CA HIS A 160 -17.53 11.04 12.15
C HIS A 160 -16.82 11.26 13.50
N GLY A 161 -15.60 10.73 13.67
CA GLY A 161 -14.80 10.97 14.87
C GLY A 161 -15.23 10.17 16.10
N ILE A 162 -16.13 9.19 15.96
CA ILE A 162 -16.49 8.29 17.04
C ILE A 162 -15.26 7.45 17.40
N ASN A 163 -14.72 7.64 18.59
CA ASN A 163 -13.54 6.94 19.10
C ASN A 163 -13.80 6.42 20.53
N ALA A 164 -12.82 5.74 21.12
CA ALA A 164 -12.96 5.16 22.45
C ALA A 164 -13.26 6.23 23.53
N GLU A 165 -12.73 7.43 23.39
CA GLU A 165 -12.94 8.54 24.32
C GLU A 165 -14.40 9.04 24.23
N TYR A 166 -14.90 9.24 23.01
CA TYR A 166 -16.31 9.61 22.77
C TYR A 166 -17.31 8.57 23.29
N LEU A 167 -16.91 7.30 23.28
CA LEU A 167 -17.78 6.17 23.71
C LEU A 167 -17.69 5.94 25.23
N ALA A 168 -16.77 6.57 25.94
CA ALA A 168 -16.58 6.43 27.38
C ALA A 168 -17.38 7.48 28.21
N ASP A 169 -17.87 8.53 27.54
CA ASP A 169 -18.74 9.57 28.11
C ASP A 169 -20.23 9.14 28.03
#